data_c215226d9a23e636a2a5469cc703639c
#
_entry.id   c215226d9a23e636a2a5469cc703639c
#
_cell.length_a   1.000
_cell.length_b   1.000
_cell.length_c   1.000
_cell.angle_alpha   90.00
_cell.angle_beta   90.00
_cell.angle_gamma   90.00
#
_symmetry.space_group_name_H-M   'P 1'
#
loop_
_entity.id
_entity.type
_entity.pdbx_description
1 polymer ?
#
loop_
_entity_poly.entity_id
_entity_poly.type
_entity_poly.pdbx_seq_one_letter_code
_entity_poly.pdbx_strand_id
1 'polypeptide(L)'
;IGLDGYGEPGVDINERNDICCPQLRAIDGVNPMDESFVYARSAGITCVCTGPGSANVLGGTFTAIKTAGTRIDDMIVKKEAAMKCAFGENPKRCYASKCDSSRMTTAAILREALMKARLYLQKKEAAGDDVFRQPAFDMKLEALIPVLRGQIPLKAHAHRADDIFTAIRIADEFGVRLTLEHTTEGHLIADELAKTGLCMAVGPSLNFATKVEVRNKSWKTPGILSRAGCHVSIITDCTVIPQQYLPLCAGMAVK
;
A
#
# COMPACT_ATOMS: atom_id res chain seq x y z
N ILE A 1 9.08 1.68 -7.79
CA ILE A 1 10.40 2.19 -8.15
C ILE A 1 11.47 1.46 -7.34
N GLY A 2 12.56 1.02 -8.00
CA GLY A 2 13.65 0.27 -7.38
C GLY A 2 13.37 -1.22 -7.11
N LEU A 3 12.16 -1.71 -7.42
CA LEU A 3 11.75 -3.10 -7.25
C LEU A 3 11.38 -3.78 -8.57
N ASP A 4 11.49 -3.06 -9.69
CA ASP A 4 10.94 -3.49 -10.97
C ASP A 4 11.89 -4.42 -11.74
N GLY A 5 13.19 -4.25 -11.58
CA GLY A 5 14.19 -5.04 -12.31
C GLY A 5 14.02 -4.96 -13.83
N TYR A 6 14.72 -5.81 -14.55
CA TYR A 6 14.66 -5.94 -16.01
C TYR A 6 13.96 -7.24 -16.46
N GLY A 7 12.78 -7.51 -15.90
CA GLY A 7 12.01 -8.73 -16.16
C GLY A 7 12.30 -9.85 -15.15
N GLU A 8 11.56 -10.94 -15.27
CA GLU A 8 11.74 -12.10 -14.40
C GLU A 8 13.13 -12.77 -14.62
N PRO A 9 13.88 -13.12 -13.57
CA PRO A 9 13.54 -13.11 -12.15
C PRO A 9 13.89 -11.83 -11.39
N GLY A 10 14.20 -10.72 -12.08
CA GLY A 10 14.64 -9.46 -11.45
C GLY A 10 13.50 -8.61 -10.85
N VAL A 11 12.24 -9.04 -10.98
CA VAL A 11 11.08 -8.29 -10.50
C VAL A 11 10.75 -8.66 -9.06
N ASP A 12 10.94 -7.72 -8.12
CA ASP A 12 10.70 -7.88 -6.69
C ASP A 12 9.45 -7.14 -6.17
N ILE A 13 8.56 -6.74 -7.09
CA ILE A 13 7.35 -5.96 -6.74
C ILE A 13 6.37 -6.79 -5.89
N ASN A 14 6.19 -8.08 -6.22
CA ASN A 14 5.16 -8.90 -5.62
C ASN A 14 5.71 -10.25 -5.13
N GLU A 15 5.47 -10.52 -3.86
CA GLU A 15 5.64 -11.87 -3.28
C GLU A 15 4.46 -12.77 -3.70
N ARG A 16 4.74 -14.04 -4.03
CA ARG A 16 3.71 -14.99 -4.47
C ARG A 16 3.70 -16.32 -3.69
N ASN A 17 4.57 -16.44 -2.66
CA ASN A 17 4.62 -17.66 -1.84
C ASN A 17 3.48 -17.70 -0.81
N ASP A 18 3.18 -16.55 -0.18
CA ASP A 18 2.17 -16.44 0.85
C ASP A 18 1.32 -15.17 0.65
N ILE A 19 0.01 -15.30 0.80
CA ILE A 19 -0.95 -14.20 0.67
C ILE A 19 -0.84 -13.17 1.81
N CYS A 20 -0.20 -13.55 2.92
CA CYS A 20 -0.05 -12.74 4.13
C CYS A 20 1.42 -12.69 4.59
N CYS A 21 2.14 -11.66 4.16
CA CYS A 21 3.58 -11.47 4.36
C CYS A 21 3.92 -10.12 5.02
N PRO A 22 3.34 -9.78 6.20
CA PRO A 22 3.58 -8.48 6.83
C PRO A 22 5.04 -8.26 7.25
N GLN A 23 5.84 -9.34 7.42
CA GLN A 23 7.25 -9.28 7.81
C GLN A 23 8.20 -8.82 6.71
N LEU A 24 7.75 -8.75 5.46
CA LEU A 24 8.59 -8.28 4.36
C LEU A 24 8.83 -6.76 4.45
N ARG A 25 10.03 -6.36 4.05
CA ARG A 25 10.44 -4.95 4.11
C ARG A 25 10.96 -4.50 2.76
N ALA A 26 10.43 -3.40 2.24
CA ALA A 26 10.85 -2.85 0.96
C ALA A 26 12.35 -2.59 0.86
N ILE A 27 12.99 -2.20 1.97
CA ILE A 27 14.43 -1.91 2.00
C ILE A 27 15.31 -3.12 1.63
N ASP A 28 14.80 -4.33 1.79
CA ASP A 28 15.56 -5.55 1.49
C ASP A 28 15.51 -5.91 -0.01
N GLY A 29 14.57 -5.33 -0.79
CA GLY A 29 14.43 -5.58 -2.23
C GLY A 29 14.78 -4.38 -3.12
N VAL A 30 14.82 -3.16 -2.59
CA VAL A 30 15.09 -1.97 -3.40
C VAL A 30 16.52 -1.97 -3.95
N ASN A 31 16.65 -1.90 -5.27
CA ASN A 31 17.91 -1.68 -5.98
C ASN A 31 18.14 -0.18 -6.20
N PRO A 32 19.08 0.49 -5.49
CA PRO A 32 19.37 1.92 -5.66
C PRO A 32 19.89 2.30 -7.06
N MET A 33 20.39 1.31 -7.82
CA MET A 33 20.94 1.51 -9.17
C MET A 33 19.88 1.37 -10.27
N ASP A 34 18.62 1.12 -9.91
CA ASP A 34 17.51 1.01 -10.87
C ASP A 34 17.34 2.33 -11.64
N GLU A 35 17.19 2.22 -12.98
CA GLU A 35 17.04 3.38 -13.88
C GLU A 35 15.85 4.27 -13.53
N SER A 36 14.81 3.72 -12.92
CA SER A 36 13.64 4.48 -12.50
C SER A 36 13.98 5.62 -11.54
N PHE A 37 15.06 5.49 -10.77
CA PHE A 37 15.57 6.61 -9.94
C PHE A 37 16.18 7.73 -10.77
N VAL A 38 16.86 7.42 -11.87
CA VAL A 38 17.40 8.42 -12.79
C VAL A 38 16.25 9.19 -13.44
N TYR A 39 15.24 8.48 -13.95
CA TYR A 39 14.06 9.09 -14.55
C TYR A 39 13.26 9.93 -13.55
N ALA A 40 13.11 9.47 -12.31
CA ALA A 40 12.44 10.25 -11.27
C ALA A 40 13.16 11.58 -11.02
N ARG A 41 14.49 11.56 -10.86
CA ARG A 41 15.30 12.77 -10.66
C ARG A 41 15.23 13.73 -11.85
N SER A 42 15.23 13.21 -13.08
CA SER A 42 15.13 14.07 -14.29
C SER A 42 13.83 14.87 -14.34
N ALA A 43 12.78 14.39 -13.66
CA ALA A 43 11.50 15.09 -13.53
C ALA A 43 11.37 15.87 -12.19
N GLY A 44 12.47 16.06 -11.45
CA GLY A 44 12.48 16.81 -10.20
C GLY A 44 11.94 16.07 -8.98
N ILE A 45 11.75 14.75 -9.08
CA ILE A 45 11.24 13.93 -7.98
C ILE A 45 12.43 13.46 -7.13
N THR A 46 12.58 14.04 -5.95
CA THR A 46 13.75 13.83 -5.06
C THR A 46 13.51 12.85 -3.92
N CYS A 47 12.25 12.46 -3.71
CA CYS A 47 11.85 11.50 -2.67
C CYS A 47 10.68 10.66 -3.18
N VAL A 48 10.69 9.38 -2.85
CA VAL A 48 9.61 8.44 -3.20
C VAL A 48 9.26 7.57 -2.00
N CYS A 49 8.01 7.10 -1.96
CA CYS A 49 7.56 6.07 -1.04
C CYS A 49 7.37 4.79 -1.85
N THR A 50 8.22 3.80 -1.64
CA THR A 50 8.24 2.55 -2.40
C THR A 50 8.04 1.35 -1.49
N GLY A 51 7.53 0.25 -2.06
CA GLY A 51 7.25 -0.96 -1.30
C GLY A 51 6.52 -2.02 -2.11
N PRO A 52 6.05 -3.08 -1.45
CA PRO A 52 5.40 -4.19 -2.12
C PRO A 52 4.20 -3.75 -2.96
N GLY A 53 4.00 -4.44 -4.08
CA GLY A 53 2.81 -4.31 -4.91
C GLY A 53 1.54 -4.80 -4.21
N SER A 54 0.51 -5.11 -4.98
CA SER A 54 -0.82 -5.41 -4.45
C SER A 54 -1.27 -6.86 -4.66
N ALA A 55 -0.32 -7.80 -4.83
CA ALA A 55 -0.63 -9.22 -4.94
C ALA A 55 -1.15 -9.82 -3.61
N ASN A 56 -0.63 -9.33 -2.49
CA ASN A 56 -0.86 -9.89 -1.17
C ASN A 56 -1.96 -9.13 -0.41
N VAL A 57 -2.74 -9.83 0.39
CA VAL A 57 -3.67 -9.18 1.35
C VAL A 57 -2.89 -8.33 2.36
N LEU A 58 -1.74 -8.86 2.84
CA LEU A 58 -0.72 -8.11 3.57
C LEU A 58 0.63 -8.35 2.89
N GLY A 59 1.29 -7.29 2.41
CA GLY A 59 2.47 -7.39 1.55
C GLY A 59 3.79 -6.95 2.19
N GLY A 60 3.77 -6.38 3.39
CA GLY A 60 4.97 -5.87 4.05
C GLY A 60 5.04 -4.34 4.14
N THR A 61 6.17 -3.82 4.60
CA THR A 61 6.33 -2.39 4.86
C THR A 61 6.86 -1.61 3.66
N PHE A 62 6.28 -0.43 3.46
CA PHE A 62 6.81 0.62 2.58
C PHE A 62 7.92 1.40 3.25
N THR A 63 8.84 1.93 2.46
CA THR A 63 9.89 2.86 2.89
C THR A 63 9.81 4.16 2.10
N ALA A 64 10.08 5.30 2.77
CA ALA A 64 10.29 6.57 2.10
C ALA A 64 11.80 6.82 1.97
N ILE A 65 12.26 7.08 0.74
CA ILE A 65 13.67 7.18 0.41
C ILE A 65 13.95 8.35 -0.54
N LYS A 66 15.16 8.86 -0.48
CA LYS A 66 15.69 9.77 -1.50
C LYS A 66 15.88 9.03 -2.82
N THR A 67 15.77 9.74 -3.93
CA THR A 67 15.99 9.16 -5.26
C THR A 67 17.48 9.19 -5.69
N ALA A 68 18.35 9.73 -4.85
CA ALA A 68 19.80 9.80 -5.07
C ALA A 68 20.53 9.04 -3.97
N GLY A 69 21.48 8.20 -4.37
CA GLY A 69 22.30 7.36 -3.50
C GLY A 69 22.70 6.08 -4.22
N THR A 70 23.62 5.33 -3.61
CA THR A 70 24.10 4.04 -4.12
C THR A 70 23.88 2.90 -3.12
N ARG A 71 23.51 3.24 -1.90
CA ARG A 71 23.22 2.31 -0.82
C ARG A 71 21.89 2.67 -0.18
N ILE A 72 20.99 1.70 -0.07
CA ILE A 72 19.63 1.95 0.42
C ILE A 72 19.60 2.59 1.81
N ASP A 73 20.47 2.16 2.72
CA ASP A 73 20.52 2.69 4.09
C ASP A 73 20.79 4.20 4.15
N ASP A 74 21.58 4.73 3.19
CA ASP A 74 21.93 6.14 3.11
C ASP A 74 20.83 6.99 2.43
N MET A 75 19.86 6.32 1.78
CA MET A 75 18.73 6.95 1.10
C MET A 75 17.49 7.08 1.99
N ILE A 76 17.45 6.39 3.14
CA ILE A 76 16.25 6.30 3.99
C ILE A 76 15.88 7.66 4.56
N VAL A 77 14.63 8.09 4.32
CA VAL A 77 13.96 9.21 4.99
C VAL A 77 13.07 8.68 6.12
N LYS A 78 12.33 7.60 5.85
CA LYS A 78 11.52 6.89 6.85
C LYS A 78 11.54 5.39 6.53
N LYS A 79 12.15 4.59 7.41
CA LYS A 79 12.38 3.16 7.19
C LYS A 79 11.08 2.38 7.03
N GLU A 80 10.12 2.60 7.91
CA GLU A 80 8.79 1.99 7.87
C GLU A 80 7.74 3.09 7.74
N ALA A 81 7.28 3.34 6.52
CA ALA A 81 6.34 4.42 6.24
C ALA A 81 4.89 3.97 6.40
N ALA A 82 4.57 2.74 6.01
CA ALA A 82 3.24 2.15 6.05
C ALA A 82 3.31 0.63 5.91
N MET A 83 2.26 -0.09 6.33
CA MET A 83 2.06 -1.51 6.07
C MET A 83 1.13 -1.69 4.87
N LYS A 84 1.61 -2.33 3.80
CA LYS A 84 0.79 -2.59 2.60
C LYS A 84 -0.30 -3.62 2.87
N CYS A 85 -1.52 -3.27 2.49
CA CYS A 85 -2.59 -4.25 2.31
C CYS A 85 -3.30 -4.02 0.96
N ALA A 86 -3.99 -5.04 0.45
CA ALA A 86 -4.68 -4.95 -0.82
C ALA A 86 -6.04 -5.64 -0.80
N PHE A 87 -6.98 -5.00 -1.51
CA PHE A 87 -8.35 -5.44 -1.76
C PHE A 87 -8.58 -5.63 -3.26
N GLY A 88 -9.76 -6.16 -3.61
CA GLY A 88 -10.21 -6.24 -5.00
C GLY A 88 -9.64 -7.42 -5.79
N GLU A 89 -9.40 -7.19 -7.08
CA GLU A 89 -9.05 -8.26 -8.03
C GLU A 89 -7.63 -8.79 -7.88
N ASN A 90 -6.67 -7.94 -7.44
CA ASN A 90 -5.27 -8.33 -7.45
C ASN A 90 -4.96 -9.51 -6.52
N PRO A 91 -5.31 -9.51 -5.21
CA PRO A 91 -5.08 -10.67 -4.36
C PRO A 91 -5.80 -11.92 -4.86
N LYS A 92 -7.05 -11.79 -5.32
CA LYS A 92 -7.83 -12.90 -5.88
C LYS A 92 -7.12 -13.53 -7.07
N ARG A 93 -6.70 -12.71 -8.04
CA ARG A 93 -6.05 -13.20 -9.27
C ARG A 93 -4.68 -13.79 -9.02
N CYS A 94 -3.85 -13.14 -8.20
CA CYS A 94 -2.49 -13.59 -7.94
C CYS A 94 -2.43 -14.93 -7.21
N TYR A 95 -3.45 -15.27 -6.43
CA TYR A 95 -3.53 -16.52 -5.68
C TYR A 95 -4.57 -17.50 -6.21
N ALA A 96 -5.17 -17.24 -7.37
CA ALA A 96 -6.22 -18.10 -7.95
C ALA A 96 -5.80 -19.57 -8.15
N SER A 97 -4.52 -19.82 -8.44
CA SER A 97 -4.00 -21.19 -8.56
C SER A 97 -3.87 -21.94 -7.22
N LYS A 98 -3.88 -21.22 -6.11
CA LYS A 98 -3.75 -21.78 -4.75
C LYS A 98 -5.08 -21.88 -4.02
N CYS A 99 -5.99 -20.93 -4.27
CA CYS A 99 -7.34 -20.92 -3.69
C CYS A 99 -8.28 -20.03 -4.50
N ASP A 100 -9.50 -20.50 -4.72
CA ASP A 100 -10.60 -19.66 -5.19
C ASP A 100 -11.03 -18.74 -4.05
N SER A 101 -10.77 -17.44 -4.19
CA SER A 101 -11.06 -16.46 -3.16
C SER A 101 -12.07 -15.42 -3.63
N SER A 102 -12.89 -14.97 -2.70
CA SER A 102 -13.80 -13.84 -2.88
C SER A 102 -13.27 -12.57 -2.18
N ARG A 103 -13.93 -11.44 -2.36
CA ARG A 103 -13.67 -10.24 -1.55
C ARG A 103 -13.88 -10.49 -0.05
N MET A 104 -14.82 -11.38 0.30
CA MET A 104 -15.03 -11.82 1.68
C MET A 104 -13.80 -12.52 2.25
N THR A 105 -13.16 -13.39 1.47
CA THR A 105 -11.93 -14.09 1.87
C THR A 105 -10.79 -13.10 2.12
N THR A 106 -10.61 -12.11 1.22
CA THR A 106 -9.61 -11.04 1.40
C THR A 106 -9.81 -10.29 2.72
N ALA A 107 -11.06 -9.88 2.99
CA ALA A 107 -11.40 -9.17 4.22
C ALA A 107 -11.20 -10.05 5.47
N ALA A 108 -11.54 -11.35 5.38
CA ALA A 108 -11.38 -12.30 6.48
C ALA A 108 -9.90 -12.53 6.83
N ILE A 109 -9.03 -12.71 5.82
CA ILE A 109 -7.58 -12.90 6.01
C ILE A 109 -6.96 -11.68 6.72
N LEU A 110 -7.31 -10.45 6.29
CA LEU A 110 -6.81 -9.24 6.94
C LEU A 110 -7.27 -9.15 8.40
N ARG A 111 -8.57 -9.40 8.66
CA ARG A 111 -9.10 -9.40 10.04
C ARG A 111 -8.42 -10.44 10.92
N GLU A 112 -8.23 -11.65 10.39
CA GLU A 112 -7.57 -12.74 11.11
C GLU A 112 -6.13 -12.36 11.49
N ALA A 113 -5.37 -11.79 10.56
CA ALA A 113 -4.00 -11.35 10.81
C ALA A 113 -3.94 -10.26 11.89
N LEU A 114 -4.80 -9.23 11.78
CA LEU A 114 -4.87 -8.15 12.77
C LEU A 114 -5.33 -8.66 14.15
N MET A 115 -6.29 -9.59 14.20
CA MET A 115 -6.77 -10.18 15.45
C MET A 115 -5.68 -11.01 16.14
N LYS A 116 -4.98 -11.86 15.36
CA LYS A 116 -3.84 -12.64 15.88
C LYS A 116 -2.74 -11.72 16.44
N ALA A 117 -2.40 -10.66 15.70
CA ALA A 117 -1.41 -9.68 16.16
C ALA A 117 -1.87 -8.93 17.42
N ARG A 118 -3.16 -8.57 17.53
CA ARG A 118 -3.72 -7.93 18.72
C ARG A 118 -3.62 -8.84 19.96
N LEU A 119 -4.01 -10.11 19.83
CA LEU A 119 -3.90 -11.08 20.92
C LEU A 119 -2.44 -11.34 21.31
N TYR A 120 -1.56 -11.39 20.32
CA TYR A 120 -0.12 -11.52 20.55
C TYR A 120 0.44 -10.33 21.33
N LEU A 121 0.10 -9.11 20.91
CA LEU A 121 0.50 -7.88 21.58
C LEU A 121 -0.01 -7.83 23.03
N GLN A 122 -1.27 -8.18 23.28
CA GLN A 122 -1.85 -8.27 24.62
C GLN A 122 -1.09 -9.25 25.51
N LYS A 123 -0.71 -10.42 24.98
CA LYS A 123 0.11 -11.39 25.74
C LYS A 123 1.49 -10.84 26.07
N LYS A 124 2.15 -10.16 25.13
CA LYS A 124 3.44 -9.50 25.38
C LYS A 124 3.33 -8.44 26.48
N GLU A 125 2.33 -7.58 26.42
CA GLU A 125 2.10 -6.53 27.40
C GLU A 125 1.75 -7.08 28.78
N ALA A 126 0.95 -8.15 28.83
CA ALA A 126 0.62 -8.83 30.08
C ALA A 126 1.82 -9.60 30.70
N ALA A 127 2.77 -10.04 29.88
CA ALA A 127 4.00 -10.69 30.36
C ALA A 127 5.02 -9.69 30.92
N GLY A 128 5.02 -8.44 30.41
CA GLY A 128 6.00 -7.43 30.81
C GLY A 128 7.44 -7.94 30.60
N ASP A 129 8.26 -7.84 31.63
CA ASP A 129 9.66 -8.29 31.60
C ASP A 129 9.86 -9.79 31.96
N ASP A 130 8.77 -10.51 32.23
CA ASP A 130 8.82 -11.94 32.54
C ASP A 130 9.04 -12.78 31.30
N VAL A 131 10.29 -13.18 31.04
CA VAL A 131 10.69 -13.94 29.84
C VAL A 131 9.95 -15.28 29.71
N PHE A 132 9.58 -15.91 30.83
CA PHE A 132 8.89 -17.21 30.84
C PHE A 132 7.41 -17.09 30.43
N ARG A 133 6.84 -15.91 30.56
CA ARG A 133 5.45 -15.62 30.18
C ARG A 133 5.32 -14.99 28.78
N GLN A 134 6.45 -14.60 28.17
CA GLN A 134 6.42 -14.05 26.81
C GLN A 134 5.88 -15.09 25.81
N PRO A 135 5.01 -14.68 24.86
CA PRO A 135 4.60 -15.58 23.79
C PRO A 135 5.80 -15.96 22.92
N ALA A 136 5.74 -17.13 22.29
CA ALA A 136 6.74 -17.53 21.30
C ALA A 136 6.86 -16.45 20.21
N PHE A 137 8.09 -16.13 19.80
CA PHE A 137 8.34 -15.11 18.78
C PHE A 137 7.67 -15.49 17.44
N ASP A 138 6.90 -14.57 16.89
CA ASP A 138 6.29 -14.67 15.56
C ASP A 138 6.60 -13.41 14.76
N MET A 139 7.44 -13.54 13.73
CA MET A 139 7.90 -12.43 12.92
C MET A 139 6.77 -11.71 12.18
N LYS A 140 5.71 -12.43 11.76
CA LYS A 140 4.55 -11.84 11.10
C LYS A 140 3.71 -11.01 12.07
N LEU A 141 3.53 -11.49 13.28
CA LEU A 141 2.75 -10.79 14.30
C LEU A 141 3.52 -9.57 14.83
N GLU A 142 4.84 -9.69 15.00
CA GLU A 142 5.71 -8.56 15.37
C GLU A 142 5.61 -7.42 14.35
N ALA A 143 5.62 -7.73 13.06
CA ALA A 143 5.55 -6.73 12.00
C ALA A 143 4.24 -5.92 12.00
N LEU A 144 3.16 -6.45 12.61
CA LEU A 144 1.87 -5.76 12.72
C LEU A 144 1.73 -4.91 13.99
N ILE A 145 2.62 -5.05 14.97
CA ILE A 145 2.58 -4.26 16.22
C ILE A 145 2.62 -2.75 15.94
N PRO A 146 3.50 -2.22 15.06
CA PRO A 146 3.51 -0.79 14.75
C PRO A 146 2.19 -0.27 14.16
N VAL A 147 1.45 -1.12 13.42
CA VAL A 147 0.12 -0.80 12.89
C VAL A 147 -0.89 -0.68 14.05
N LEU A 148 -0.93 -1.68 14.93
CA LEU A 148 -1.85 -1.72 16.07
C LEU A 148 -1.59 -0.60 17.07
N ARG A 149 -0.35 -0.14 17.20
CA ARG A 149 0.04 1.02 18.03
C ARG A 149 -0.13 2.38 17.32
N GLY A 150 -0.65 2.40 16.10
CA GLY A 150 -0.83 3.61 15.31
C GLY A 150 0.47 4.32 14.91
N GLN A 151 1.62 3.65 14.98
CA GLN A 151 2.92 4.21 14.60
C GLN A 151 3.06 4.34 13.08
N ILE A 152 2.53 3.36 12.34
CA ILE A 152 2.42 3.38 10.88
C ILE A 152 0.98 3.06 10.46
N PRO A 153 0.46 3.63 9.35
CA PRO A 153 -0.85 3.28 8.83
C PRO A 153 -0.85 1.96 8.06
N LEU A 154 -2.02 1.34 7.94
CA LEU A 154 -2.33 0.47 6.82
C LEU A 154 -2.39 1.32 5.54
N LYS A 155 -1.77 0.86 4.45
CA LYS A 155 -1.75 1.49 3.14
C LYS A 155 -2.53 0.60 2.17
N ALA A 156 -3.82 0.91 2.01
CA ALA A 156 -4.78 0.03 1.35
C ALA A 156 -4.91 0.31 -0.14
N HIS A 157 -4.52 -0.66 -0.97
CA HIS A 157 -4.87 -0.71 -2.38
C HIS A 157 -6.36 -1.03 -2.52
N ALA A 158 -7.14 -0.10 -3.06
CA ALA A 158 -8.55 -0.30 -3.36
C ALA A 158 -8.99 0.59 -4.53
N HIS A 159 -9.70 0.01 -5.50
CA HIS A 159 -10.20 0.72 -6.67
C HIS A 159 -11.70 1.03 -6.56
N ARG A 160 -12.51 0.00 -6.25
CA ARG A 160 -13.97 0.09 -6.21
C ARG A 160 -14.47 0.68 -4.90
N ALA A 161 -15.60 1.34 -4.94
CA ALA A 161 -16.24 1.94 -3.78
C ALA A 161 -16.51 0.94 -2.65
N ASP A 162 -16.96 -0.29 -2.96
CA ASP A 162 -17.21 -1.34 -1.98
C ASP A 162 -15.94 -1.86 -1.30
N ASP A 163 -14.82 -1.98 -2.04
CA ASP A 163 -13.51 -2.34 -1.50
C ASP A 163 -12.94 -1.21 -0.62
N ILE A 164 -13.12 0.05 -1.04
CA ILE A 164 -12.72 1.23 -0.25
C ILE A 164 -13.45 1.26 1.10
N PHE A 165 -14.77 1.12 1.10
CA PHE A 165 -15.55 1.07 2.35
C PHE A 165 -15.22 -0.15 3.21
N THR A 166 -14.84 -1.28 2.60
CA THR A 166 -14.39 -2.46 3.35
C THR A 166 -13.05 -2.20 4.05
N ALA A 167 -12.12 -1.51 3.38
CA ALA A 167 -10.85 -1.11 3.99
C ALA A 167 -11.07 -0.16 5.19
N ILE A 168 -11.94 0.84 5.02
CA ILE A 168 -12.31 1.79 6.08
C ILE A 168 -12.93 1.05 7.27
N ARG A 169 -13.92 0.19 7.02
CA ARG A 169 -14.59 -0.60 8.06
C ARG A 169 -13.61 -1.43 8.88
N ILE A 170 -12.66 -2.10 8.23
CA ILE A 170 -11.67 -2.92 8.94
C ILE A 170 -10.73 -2.03 9.76
N ALA A 171 -10.30 -0.90 9.22
CA ALA A 171 -9.47 0.05 9.98
C ALA A 171 -10.19 0.54 11.24
N ASP A 172 -11.48 0.87 11.14
CA ASP A 172 -12.31 1.29 12.27
C ASP A 172 -12.51 0.17 13.30
N GLU A 173 -12.80 -1.07 12.85
CA GLU A 173 -12.94 -2.27 13.71
C GLU A 173 -11.70 -2.51 14.58
N PHE A 174 -10.53 -2.19 14.05
CA PHE A 174 -9.27 -2.40 14.75
C PHE A 174 -8.69 -1.12 15.38
N GLY A 175 -9.28 0.05 15.13
CA GLY A 175 -8.78 1.33 15.61
C GLY A 175 -7.40 1.67 15.06
N VAL A 176 -7.09 1.26 13.82
CA VAL A 176 -5.79 1.47 13.18
C VAL A 176 -5.86 2.62 12.17
N ARG A 177 -4.73 3.29 11.97
CA ARG A 177 -4.62 4.34 10.95
C ARG A 177 -4.68 3.73 9.55
N LEU A 178 -5.32 4.45 8.61
CA LEU A 178 -5.48 4.04 7.22
C LEU A 178 -5.06 5.14 6.27
N THR A 179 -4.46 4.76 5.15
CA THR A 179 -4.35 5.57 3.92
C THR A 179 -4.89 4.76 2.75
N LEU A 180 -5.52 5.43 1.79
CA LEU A 180 -6.09 4.79 0.61
C LEU A 180 -5.18 5.00 -0.60
N GLU A 181 -5.03 3.96 -1.43
CA GLU A 181 -4.32 4.03 -2.71
C GLU A 181 -5.26 3.76 -3.87
N HIS A 182 -4.98 4.42 -4.97
CA HIS A 182 -5.74 4.38 -6.22
C HIS A 182 -7.08 5.08 -6.12
N THR A 183 -7.97 4.63 -5.23
CA THR A 183 -9.29 5.26 -4.98
C THR A 183 -10.02 5.59 -6.29
N THR A 184 -9.97 4.63 -7.25
CA THR A 184 -10.37 4.86 -8.65
C THR A 184 -11.83 5.29 -8.79
N GLU A 185 -12.73 4.71 -8.00
CA GLU A 185 -14.15 5.09 -7.92
C GLU A 185 -14.43 6.15 -6.84
N GLY A 186 -13.40 6.77 -6.28
CA GLY A 186 -13.55 7.78 -5.23
C GLY A 186 -14.43 8.96 -5.63
N HIS A 187 -14.43 9.35 -6.91
CA HIS A 187 -15.29 10.42 -7.41
C HIS A 187 -16.79 10.09 -7.33
N LEU A 188 -17.18 8.81 -7.24
CA LEU A 188 -18.57 8.38 -7.05
C LEU A 188 -19.04 8.48 -5.59
N ILE A 189 -18.11 8.58 -4.64
CA ILE A 189 -18.34 8.56 -3.20
C ILE A 189 -17.57 9.68 -2.47
N ALA A 190 -17.31 10.78 -3.18
CA ALA A 190 -16.44 11.85 -2.70
C ALA A 190 -16.91 12.48 -1.38
N ASP A 191 -18.23 12.71 -1.24
CA ASP A 191 -18.82 13.30 -0.03
C ASP A 191 -18.67 12.39 1.20
N GLU A 192 -18.74 11.06 0.99
CA GLU A 192 -18.51 10.09 2.07
C GLU A 192 -17.02 10.02 2.45
N LEU A 193 -16.12 10.05 1.46
CA LEU A 193 -14.70 10.06 1.73
C LEU A 193 -14.22 11.34 2.42
N ALA A 194 -14.80 12.48 2.09
CA ALA A 194 -14.47 13.75 2.76
C ALA A 194 -14.73 13.72 4.27
N LYS A 195 -15.78 13.01 4.71
CA LYS A 195 -16.12 12.86 6.13
C LYS A 195 -15.09 12.06 6.93
N THR A 196 -14.29 11.24 6.25
CA THR A 196 -13.32 10.34 6.92
C THR A 196 -12.03 11.05 7.33
N GLY A 197 -11.66 12.15 6.68
CA GLY A 197 -10.38 12.83 6.87
C GLY A 197 -9.15 12.00 6.44
N LEU A 198 -9.34 10.89 5.72
CA LEU A 198 -8.25 10.01 5.29
C LEU A 198 -7.40 10.65 4.20
N CYS A 199 -6.09 10.35 4.22
CA CYS A 199 -5.19 10.69 3.13
C CYS A 199 -5.32 9.65 1.99
N MET A 200 -5.35 10.15 0.74
CA MET A 200 -5.55 9.34 -0.45
C MET A 200 -4.44 9.60 -1.47
N ALA A 201 -3.83 8.53 -1.97
CA ALA A 201 -2.90 8.57 -3.09
C ALA A 201 -3.63 8.10 -4.35
N VAL A 202 -4.08 9.05 -5.17
CA VAL A 202 -5.00 8.80 -6.29
C VAL A 202 -4.23 8.64 -7.61
N GLY A 203 -4.51 7.58 -8.33
CA GLY A 203 -3.87 7.23 -9.61
C GLY A 203 -3.61 5.72 -9.73
N PRO A 204 -3.01 5.26 -10.82
CA PRO A 204 -2.49 5.97 -11.99
C PRO A 204 -3.61 6.48 -12.91
N SER A 205 -3.42 7.66 -13.54
CA SER A 205 -4.47 8.30 -14.36
C SER A 205 -4.24 8.14 -15.88
N LEU A 206 -2.98 8.05 -16.32
CA LEU A 206 -2.60 8.12 -17.75
C LEU A 206 -2.71 6.80 -18.52
N ASN A 207 -3.05 5.69 -17.88
CA ASN A 207 -3.23 4.43 -18.57
C ASN A 207 -4.73 4.11 -18.77
N PHE A 208 -5.03 3.24 -19.75
CA PHE A 208 -6.40 2.77 -19.98
C PHE A 208 -6.85 1.75 -18.91
N ALA A 209 -8.13 1.40 -18.89
CA ALA A 209 -8.68 0.42 -17.97
C ALA A 209 -8.19 -0.99 -18.35
N THR A 210 -7.30 -1.56 -17.55
CA THR A 210 -6.67 -2.87 -17.80
C THR A 210 -7.41 -4.04 -17.12
N LYS A 211 -8.36 -3.75 -16.24
CA LYS A 211 -9.15 -4.72 -15.47
C LYS A 211 -10.52 -4.14 -15.10
N VAL A 212 -11.47 -5.01 -14.74
CA VAL A 212 -12.87 -4.60 -14.50
C VAL A 212 -13.00 -3.58 -13.38
N GLU A 213 -12.24 -3.71 -12.29
CA GLU A 213 -12.32 -2.80 -11.14
C GLU A 213 -11.84 -1.37 -11.44
N VAL A 214 -11.17 -1.13 -12.57
CA VAL A 214 -10.75 0.21 -13.00
C VAL A 214 -11.57 0.76 -14.18
N ARG A 215 -12.70 0.14 -14.53
CA ARG A 215 -13.54 0.56 -15.66
C ARG A 215 -14.06 2.00 -15.52
N ASN A 216 -14.31 2.45 -14.29
CA ASN A 216 -14.80 3.79 -13.98
C ASN A 216 -13.66 4.81 -13.73
N LYS A 217 -12.43 4.48 -14.18
CA LYS A 217 -11.29 5.39 -14.04
C LYS A 217 -11.54 6.72 -14.73
N SER A 218 -11.15 7.80 -14.03
CA SER A 218 -11.21 9.16 -14.57
C SER A 218 -10.01 9.97 -14.08
N TRP A 219 -9.41 10.76 -14.98
CA TRP A 219 -8.38 11.75 -14.57
C TRP A 219 -8.97 12.88 -13.74
N LYS A 220 -10.30 13.07 -13.74
CA LYS A 220 -11.02 14.05 -12.91
C LYS A 220 -11.12 13.63 -11.44
N THR A 221 -10.90 12.34 -11.13
CA THR A 221 -11.05 11.80 -9.76
C THR A 221 -10.27 12.59 -8.72
N PRO A 222 -8.96 12.91 -8.89
CA PRO A 222 -8.23 13.67 -7.87
C PRO A 222 -8.83 15.07 -7.64
N GLY A 223 -9.21 15.77 -8.72
CA GLY A 223 -9.82 17.10 -8.63
C GLY A 223 -11.21 17.09 -7.96
N ILE A 224 -12.04 16.06 -8.22
CA ILE A 224 -13.35 15.91 -7.57
C ILE A 224 -13.16 15.68 -6.07
N LEU A 225 -12.28 14.75 -5.68
CA LEU A 225 -11.98 14.46 -4.28
C LEU A 225 -11.41 15.68 -3.54
N SER A 226 -10.48 16.40 -4.17
CA SER A 226 -9.90 17.62 -3.58
C SER A 226 -10.96 18.70 -3.34
N ARG A 227 -11.87 18.93 -4.31
CA ARG A 227 -12.97 19.90 -4.15
C ARG A 227 -13.99 19.48 -3.08
N ALA A 228 -14.16 18.18 -2.85
CA ALA A 228 -14.97 17.66 -1.77
C ALA A 228 -14.32 17.81 -0.38
N GLY A 229 -13.06 18.26 -0.31
CA GLY A 229 -12.31 18.45 0.95
C GLY A 229 -11.44 17.26 1.36
N CYS A 230 -11.26 16.26 0.49
CA CYS A 230 -10.37 15.14 0.77
C CYS A 230 -8.88 15.55 0.71
N HIS A 231 -8.05 14.89 1.52
CA HIS A 231 -6.59 15.00 1.47
C HIS A 231 -6.04 14.12 0.34
N VAL A 232 -5.75 14.73 -0.82
CA VAL A 232 -5.36 14.02 -2.05
C VAL A 232 -3.89 14.26 -2.38
N SER A 233 -3.18 13.19 -2.71
CA SER A 233 -1.93 13.19 -3.47
C SER A 233 -2.10 12.42 -4.77
N ILE A 234 -1.28 12.73 -5.78
CA ILE A 234 -1.33 12.06 -7.09
C ILE A 234 -0.17 11.07 -7.18
N ILE A 235 -0.45 9.87 -7.70
CA ILE A 235 0.56 8.83 -7.88
C ILE A 235 0.57 8.30 -9.31
N THR A 236 1.73 7.80 -9.74
CA THR A 236 1.93 7.10 -11.00
C THR A 236 1.75 5.60 -10.87
N ASP A 237 1.87 5.06 -9.65
CA ASP A 237 1.95 3.61 -9.43
C ASP A 237 3.08 3.00 -10.29
N CYS A 238 4.26 3.63 -10.24
CA CYS A 238 5.42 3.21 -11.02
C CYS A 238 5.73 1.72 -10.70
N THR A 239 5.69 0.89 -11.72
CA THR A 239 5.96 1.10 -13.15
C THR A 239 4.72 1.13 -14.06
N VAL A 240 3.51 1.15 -13.53
CA VAL A 240 2.29 1.26 -14.36
C VAL A 240 2.35 2.53 -15.22
N ILE A 241 2.75 3.65 -14.64
CA ILE A 241 3.16 4.87 -15.36
C ILE A 241 4.56 5.21 -14.86
N PRO A 242 5.54 5.37 -15.76
CA PRO A 242 6.89 5.74 -15.36
C PRO A 242 6.90 7.03 -14.53
N GLN A 243 7.75 7.04 -13.50
CA GLN A 243 7.72 8.06 -12.46
C GLN A 243 7.92 9.50 -12.98
N GLN A 244 8.68 9.68 -14.07
CA GLN A 244 8.91 10.99 -14.68
C GLN A 244 7.63 11.67 -15.21
N TYR A 245 6.54 10.92 -15.41
CA TYR A 245 5.26 11.47 -15.86
C TYR A 245 4.34 11.94 -14.71
N LEU A 246 4.82 11.92 -13.46
CA LEU A 246 4.04 12.44 -12.32
C LEU A 246 3.58 13.90 -12.51
N PRO A 247 4.43 14.83 -13.00
CA PRO A 247 3.97 16.21 -13.27
C PRO A 247 2.86 16.29 -14.33
N LEU A 248 2.90 15.41 -15.34
CA LEU A 248 1.83 15.33 -16.36
C LEU A 248 0.53 14.81 -15.74
N CYS A 249 0.60 13.78 -14.89
CA CYS A 249 -0.57 13.27 -14.16
C CYS A 249 -1.21 14.38 -13.31
N ALA A 250 -0.39 15.19 -12.65
CA ALA A 250 -0.87 16.32 -11.86
C ALA A 250 -1.52 17.41 -12.74
N GLY A 251 -0.90 17.76 -13.87
CA GLY A 251 -1.45 18.73 -14.82
C GLY A 251 -2.83 18.31 -15.40
N MET A 252 -3.02 17.02 -15.64
CA MET A 252 -4.33 16.50 -16.11
C MET A 252 -5.40 16.55 -15.02
N ALA A 253 -5.03 16.42 -13.76
CA ALA A 253 -5.99 16.45 -12.65
C ALA A 253 -6.58 17.85 -12.37
N VAL A 254 -5.95 18.92 -12.89
CA VAL A 254 -6.41 20.31 -12.71
C VAL A 254 -7.57 20.66 -13.63
N LYS A 255 -7.74 19.99 -14.77
CA LYS A 255 -8.83 20.19 -15.71
C LYS A 255 -10.06 19.37 -15.34
#